data_6c106ec5f5078361013839fe438adbd2
#
_entry.id   6c106ec5f5078361013839fe438adbd2
#
_cell.length_a   1.000
_cell.length_b   1.000
_cell.length_c   1.000
_cell.angle_alpha   90.00
_cell.angle_beta   90.00
_cell.angle_gamma   90.00
#
_symmetry.space_group_name_H-M   'P 1'
#
loop_
_entity.id
_entity.type
_entity.pdbx_description
1 polymer ?
#
loop_
_entity_poly.entity_id
_entity_poly.type
_entity_poly.pdbx_seq_one_letter_code
_entity_poly.pdbx_strand_id
1 'polypeptide(L)'
;MIPSGPSEHLFTVALGPVVVEGYGPEPQVVVVSFTSLKPGLPYDDACMLPAGSHPFITRDSFIYYREPRLYPASVVQHKVVTNEWRSAEPCSEDLLGSIVAGFRKSKRLPRYIHVLLDALGT
;
A
#
# COMPACT_ATOMS: atom_id res chain seq x y z
N MET A 1 -2.41 5.46 -7.10
CA MET A 1 -1.03 5.01 -6.91
C MET A 1 -0.09 6.19 -6.88
N ILE A 2 0.88 6.23 -5.98
CA ILE A 2 1.72 7.40 -5.76
C ILE A 2 3.19 6.98 -5.79
N PRO A 3 3.97 7.34 -6.81
CA PRO A 3 5.42 7.22 -6.73
C PRO A 3 5.97 8.28 -5.78
N SER A 4 6.95 7.94 -4.97
CA SER A 4 7.49 8.86 -3.99
C SER A 4 9.01 8.79 -3.93
N GLY A 5 9.60 9.94 -3.58
CA GLY A 5 11.02 10.09 -3.31
C GLY A 5 11.90 9.99 -4.54
N PRO A 6 13.22 10.23 -4.37
CA PRO A 6 14.15 10.18 -5.49
C PRO A 6 14.38 8.78 -6.02
N SER A 7 14.02 7.73 -5.28
CA SER A 7 14.16 6.34 -5.70
C SER A 7 12.92 5.78 -6.38
N GLU A 8 11.92 6.60 -6.65
CA GLU A 8 10.69 6.23 -7.38
C GLU A 8 9.99 4.99 -6.83
N HIS A 9 9.80 4.94 -5.52
CA HIS A 9 8.99 3.89 -4.92
C HIS A 9 7.52 4.10 -5.26
N LEU A 10 6.87 3.03 -5.69
CA LEU A 10 5.46 3.05 -6.00
C LEU A 10 4.67 2.61 -4.77
N PHE A 11 3.68 3.42 -4.37
CA PHE A 11 2.78 3.11 -3.27
C PHE A 11 1.34 3.10 -3.74
N THR A 12 0.48 2.46 -2.98
CA THR A 12 -0.97 2.63 -3.15
C THR A 12 -1.63 2.78 -1.78
N VAL A 13 -2.68 3.60 -1.75
CA VAL A 13 -3.61 3.62 -0.62
C VAL A 13 -4.45 2.36 -0.71
N ALA A 14 -4.35 1.49 0.28
CA ALA A 14 -5.01 0.19 0.26
C ALA A 14 -6.26 0.15 1.13
N LEU A 15 -6.26 0.88 2.25
CA LEU A 15 -7.36 0.86 3.23
C LEU A 15 -7.65 2.28 3.74
N GLY A 16 -8.88 2.50 4.19
CA GLY A 16 -9.33 3.74 4.78
C GLY A 16 -10.00 4.67 3.77
N PRO A 17 -10.31 5.93 4.16
CA PRO A 17 -9.93 6.56 5.42
C PRO A 17 -10.68 6.01 6.64
N VAL A 18 -10.01 5.94 7.77
CA VAL A 18 -10.59 5.45 9.03
C VAL A 18 -9.90 6.13 10.22
N VAL A 19 -10.67 6.47 11.24
CA VAL A 19 -10.11 7.02 12.48
C VAL A 19 -9.46 5.88 13.24
N VAL A 20 -8.18 6.07 13.61
CA VAL A 20 -7.37 5.06 14.30
C VAL A 20 -7.04 5.55 15.69
N GLU A 21 -7.29 4.73 16.72
CA GLU A 21 -6.97 5.05 18.09
C GLU A 21 -5.46 5.32 18.23
N GLY A 22 -5.12 6.40 18.93
CA GLY A 22 -3.73 6.82 19.11
C GLY A 22 -3.17 7.73 18.02
N TYR A 23 -3.92 7.94 16.93
CA TYR A 23 -3.50 8.78 15.80
C TYR A 23 -4.29 10.09 15.68
N GLY A 24 -5.04 10.45 16.74
CA GLY A 24 -5.86 11.65 16.75
C GLY A 24 -7.20 11.47 16.04
N PRO A 25 -8.00 12.56 15.91
CA PRO A 25 -9.35 12.47 15.34
C PRO A 25 -9.36 12.43 13.82
N GLU A 26 -8.25 12.71 13.15
CA GLU A 26 -8.20 12.76 11.69
C GLU A 26 -8.19 11.34 11.09
N PRO A 27 -9.01 11.08 10.05
CA PRO A 27 -8.98 9.77 9.38
C PRO A 27 -7.62 9.46 8.77
N GLN A 28 -7.17 8.23 8.93
CA GLN A 28 -5.92 7.72 8.40
C GLN A 28 -6.17 6.82 7.21
N VAL A 29 -5.20 6.73 6.32
CA VAL A 29 -5.17 5.74 5.24
C VAL A 29 -3.98 4.83 5.43
N VAL A 30 -4.13 3.56 5.05
CA VAL A 30 -3.05 2.59 5.06
C VAL A 30 -2.44 2.53 3.66
N VAL A 31 -1.14 2.78 3.58
CA VAL A 31 -0.38 2.81 2.34
C VAL A 31 0.60 1.65 2.33
N VAL A 32 0.64 0.91 1.23
CA VAL A 32 1.61 -0.17 1.02
C VAL A 32 2.44 0.11 -0.22
N SER A 33 3.67 -0.42 -0.22
CA SER A 33 4.59 -0.24 -1.35
C SER A 33 4.66 -1.48 -2.23
N PHE A 34 4.99 -1.26 -3.49
CA PHE A 34 5.29 -2.30 -4.47
C PHE A 34 6.80 -2.49 -4.52
N THR A 35 7.25 -3.72 -4.48
CA THR A 35 8.67 -4.05 -4.50
C THR A 35 8.94 -5.08 -5.60
N SER A 36 9.94 -4.81 -6.44
CA SER A 36 10.33 -5.76 -7.47
C SER A 36 10.99 -7.00 -6.88
N LEU A 37 10.66 -8.17 -7.43
CA LEU A 37 11.36 -9.41 -7.10
C LEU A 37 12.81 -9.32 -7.55
N LYS A 38 13.72 -9.73 -6.66
CA LYS A 38 15.15 -9.80 -6.96
C LYS A 38 15.66 -11.19 -6.64
N PRO A 39 16.47 -11.79 -7.54
CA PRO A 39 17.03 -13.12 -7.29
C PRO A 39 17.80 -13.16 -5.98
N GLY A 40 17.56 -14.21 -5.19
CA GLY A 40 18.26 -14.44 -3.93
C GLY A 40 17.79 -13.58 -2.75
N LEU A 41 16.83 -12.69 -2.94
CA LEU A 41 16.27 -11.89 -1.85
C LEU A 41 14.91 -12.43 -1.39
N PRO A 42 14.61 -12.34 -0.08
CA PRO A 42 13.32 -12.74 0.43
C PRO A 42 12.18 -11.91 -0.18
N TYR A 43 11.01 -12.49 -0.27
CA TYR A 43 9.81 -11.79 -0.72
C TYR A 43 8.58 -12.30 0.04
N ASP A 44 7.53 -11.50 0.04
CA ASP A 44 6.24 -11.86 0.62
C ASP A 44 5.33 -12.34 -0.52
N ASP A 45 4.87 -13.58 -0.44
CA ASP A 45 4.04 -14.18 -1.49
C ASP A 45 2.55 -13.95 -1.33
N ALA A 46 2.14 -13.14 -0.36
CA ALA A 46 0.71 -12.90 -0.10
C ALA A 46 -0.01 -12.21 -1.26
N CYS A 47 0.69 -11.35 -2.00
CA CYS A 47 0.17 -10.71 -3.20
C CYS A 47 1.28 -10.55 -4.21
N MET A 48 1.35 -11.49 -5.15
CA MET A 48 2.33 -11.48 -6.24
C MET A 48 1.73 -10.77 -7.45
N LEU A 49 2.51 -9.88 -8.05
CA LEU A 49 2.06 -9.04 -9.17
C LEU A 49 2.97 -9.27 -10.37
N PRO A 50 2.49 -9.95 -11.43
CA PRO A 50 3.27 -10.09 -12.65
C PRO A 50 3.54 -8.75 -13.31
N ALA A 51 4.64 -8.68 -14.08
CA ALA A 51 4.91 -7.53 -14.93
C ALA A 51 3.68 -7.23 -15.81
N GLY A 52 3.29 -5.97 -15.89
CA GLY A 52 2.10 -5.57 -16.63
C GLY A 52 0.81 -5.50 -15.83
N SER A 53 0.81 -5.88 -14.55
CA SER A 53 -0.37 -5.75 -13.68
C SER A 53 -0.83 -4.30 -13.54
N HIS A 54 0.08 -3.37 -13.74
CA HIS A 54 -0.18 -1.93 -13.78
C HIS A 54 0.86 -1.30 -14.71
N PRO A 55 0.57 -0.16 -15.37
CA PRO A 55 1.53 0.50 -16.27
C PRO A 55 2.91 0.76 -15.66
N PHE A 56 2.98 1.00 -14.35
CA PHE A 56 4.25 1.23 -13.65
C PHE A 56 4.91 -0.05 -13.11
N ILE A 57 4.25 -1.21 -13.24
CA ILE A 57 4.81 -2.49 -12.83
C ILE A 57 5.40 -3.18 -14.05
N THR A 58 6.67 -2.90 -14.32
CA THR A 58 7.40 -3.40 -15.48
C THR A 58 8.16 -4.69 -15.21
N ARG A 59 8.21 -5.14 -13.96
CA ARG A 59 8.85 -6.38 -13.52
C ARG A 59 7.91 -7.10 -12.57
N ASP A 60 8.08 -8.42 -12.43
CA ASP A 60 7.38 -9.17 -11.41
C ASP A 60 7.66 -8.56 -10.04
N SER A 61 6.63 -8.30 -9.28
CA SER A 61 6.68 -7.54 -8.04
C SER A 61 5.82 -8.20 -6.97
N PHE A 62 5.92 -7.70 -5.77
CA PHE A 62 5.07 -8.12 -4.66
C PHE A 62 4.74 -6.91 -3.79
N ILE A 63 3.70 -7.05 -2.96
CA ILE A 63 3.32 -6.01 -2.01
C ILE A 63 4.12 -6.22 -0.72
N TYR A 64 4.73 -5.14 -0.24
CA TYR A 64 5.56 -5.17 0.97
C TYR A 64 4.70 -4.91 2.21
N TYR A 65 4.11 -5.97 2.77
CA TYR A 65 3.22 -5.88 3.93
C TYR A 65 3.96 -5.71 5.27
N ARG A 66 5.26 -5.89 5.29
CA ARG A 66 6.04 -5.80 6.53
C ARG A 66 6.05 -4.40 7.11
N GLU A 67 6.03 -3.38 6.25
CA GLU A 67 6.09 -1.97 6.65
C GLU A 67 4.99 -1.15 5.98
N PRO A 68 3.71 -1.45 6.27
CA PRO A 68 2.65 -0.57 5.83
C PRO A 68 2.74 0.73 6.62
N ARG A 69 2.31 1.83 6.02
CA ARG A 69 2.37 3.15 6.67
C ARG A 69 0.98 3.73 6.81
N LEU A 70 0.76 4.39 7.95
CA LEU A 70 -0.45 5.18 8.20
C LEU A 70 -0.14 6.64 7.93
N TYR A 71 -0.97 7.27 7.10
CA TYR A 71 -0.91 8.71 6.87
C TYR A 71 -2.29 9.32 7.08
N PRO A 72 -2.36 10.54 7.66
CA PRO A 72 -3.62 11.28 7.60
C PRO A 72 -4.06 11.46 6.15
N ALA A 73 -5.34 11.24 5.88
CA ALA A 73 -5.87 11.36 4.51
C ALA A 73 -5.59 12.74 3.90
N SER A 74 -5.70 13.80 4.70
CA SER A 74 -5.43 15.17 4.26
C SER A 74 -3.96 15.36 3.86
N VAL A 75 -3.03 14.70 4.54
CA VAL A 75 -1.60 14.78 4.21
C VAL A 75 -1.32 14.18 2.84
N VAL A 76 -1.89 13.02 2.56
CA VAL A 76 -1.73 12.37 1.25
C VAL A 76 -2.29 13.27 0.15
N GLN A 77 -3.50 13.80 0.34
CA GLN A 77 -4.14 14.70 -0.61
C GLN A 77 -3.29 15.96 -0.84
N HIS A 78 -2.78 16.57 0.22
CA HIS A 78 -1.94 17.77 0.13
C HIS A 78 -0.66 17.50 -0.68
N LYS A 79 0.01 16.37 -0.41
CA LYS A 79 1.25 16.03 -1.11
C LYS A 79 1.02 15.78 -2.60
N VAL A 80 -0.12 15.26 -2.98
CA VAL A 80 -0.51 15.07 -4.39
C VAL A 80 -0.84 16.40 -5.04
N VAL A 81 -1.63 17.25 -4.37
CA VAL A 81 -2.03 18.56 -4.90
C VAL A 81 -0.82 19.49 -5.12
N THR A 82 0.16 19.44 -4.22
CA THR A 82 1.38 20.25 -4.32
C THR A 82 2.45 19.63 -5.22
N ASN A 83 2.18 18.48 -5.83
CA ASN A 83 3.14 17.72 -6.64
C ASN A 83 4.39 17.27 -5.88
N GLU A 84 4.36 17.25 -4.56
CA GLU A 84 5.41 16.63 -3.75
C GLU A 84 5.43 15.14 -4.00
N TRP A 85 4.23 14.54 -4.13
CA TRP A 85 4.05 13.17 -4.60
C TRP A 85 3.31 13.20 -5.92
N ARG A 86 3.89 12.56 -6.94
CA ARG A 86 3.28 12.48 -8.25
C ARG A 86 2.25 11.36 -8.30
N SER A 87 1.04 11.69 -8.72
CA SER A 87 -0.02 10.73 -8.92
C SER A 87 0.25 9.88 -10.18
N ALA A 88 0.02 8.57 -10.07
CA ALA A 88 0.06 7.65 -11.20
C ALA A 88 -1.35 7.13 -11.48
N GLU A 89 -1.50 6.27 -12.49
CA GLU A 89 -2.80 5.69 -12.81
C GLU A 89 -3.37 4.91 -11.61
N PRO A 90 -4.69 5.00 -11.35
CA PRO A 90 -5.31 4.25 -10.27
C PRO A 90 -5.14 2.74 -10.47
N CYS A 91 -5.14 2.00 -9.36
CA CYS A 91 -5.24 0.55 -9.41
C CYS A 91 -6.62 0.15 -9.93
N SER A 92 -6.67 -0.93 -10.73
CA SER A 92 -7.95 -1.55 -11.05
C SER A 92 -8.60 -2.11 -9.79
N GLU A 93 -9.92 -2.31 -9.83
CA GLU A 93 -10.63 -2.93 -8.70
C GLU A 93 -10.10 -4.33 -8.39
N ASP A 94 -9.76 -5.11 -9.41
CA ASP A 94 -9.21 -6.45 -9.24
C ASP A 94 -7.83 -6.41 -8.55
N LEU A 95 -6.97 -5.48 -8.99
CA LEU A 95 -5.66 -5.31 -8.38
C LEU A 95 -5.79 -4.87 -6.92
N LEU A 96 -6.62 -3.88 -6.64
CA LEU A 96 -6.85 -3.39 -5.28
C LEU A 96 -7.44 -4.50 -4.40
N GLY A 97 -8.40 -5.27 -4.92
CA GLY A 97 -8.99 -6.41 -4.21
C GLY A 97 -7.95 -7.45 -3.83
N SER A 98 -7.02 -7.76 -4.73
CA SER A 98 -5.91 -8.68 -4.44
C SER A 98 -4.99 -8.15 -3.36
N ILE A 99 -4.69 -6.84 -3.38
CA ILE A 99 -3.85 -6.20 -2.37
C ILE A 99 -4.52 -6.26 -0.99
N VAL A 100 -5.81 -5.93 -0.92
CA VAL A 100 -6.57 -5.96 0.33
C VAL A 100 -6.65 -7.40 0.88
N ALA A 101 -6.94 -8.37 0.04
CA ALA A 101 -6.97 -9.78 0.45
C ALA A 101 -5.61 -10.26 0.96
N GLY A 102 -4.53 -9.75 0.39
CA GLY A 102 -3.17 -10.10 0.78
C GLY A 102 -2.81 -9.70 2.20
N PHE A 103 -3.45 -8.69 2.78
CA PHE A 103 -3.21 -8.31 4.18
C PHE A 103 -3.41 -9.50 5.13
N ARG A 104 -4.46 -10.30 4.91
CA ARG A 104 -4.75 -11.46 5.76
C ARG A 104 -3.87 -12.68 5.43
N LYS A 105 -3.29 -12.73 4.24
CA LYS A 105 -2.43 -13.82 3.79
C LYS A 105 -0.98 -13.63 4.20
N SER A 106 -0.55 -12.39 4.41
CA SER A 106 0.83 -12.10 4.74
C SER A 106 1.18 -12.56 6.14
N LYS A 107 2.30 -13.27 6.26
CA LYS A 107 2.86 -13.67 7.56
C LYS A 107 3.75 -12.57 8.16
N ARG A 108 3.98 -11.49 7.43
CA ARG A 108 4.89 -10.42 7.82
C ARG A 108 4.18 -9.15 8.25
N LEU A 109 2.85 -9.11 8.13
CA LEU A 109 2.03 -7.96 8.47
C LEU A 109 2.14 -7.66 9.97
N PRO A 110 2.43 -6.41 10.38
CA PRO A 110 2.48 -6.04 11.78
C PRO A 110 1.15 -6.24 12.49
N ARG A 111 1.23 -6.57 13.77
CA ARG A 111 0.03 -6.85 14.57
C ARG A 111 -0.94 -5.68 14.63
N TYR A 112 -0.45 -4.43 14.69
CA TYR A 112 -1.33 -3.26 14.77
C TYR A 112 -2.21 -3.11 13.53
N ILE A 113 -1.77 -3.59 12.38
CA ILE A 113 -2.58 -3.61 11.17
C ILE A 113 -3.63 -4.72 11.24
N HIS A 114 -3.31 -5.88 11.81
CA HIS A 114 -4.33 -6.92 12.04
C HIS A 114 -5.46 -6.40 12.92
N VAL A 115 -5.13 -5.67 13.98
CA VAL A 115 -6.12 -5.05 14.86
C VAL A 115 -6.99 -4.07 14.07
N LEU A 116 -6.38 -3.26 13.21
CA LEU A 116 -7.09 -2.32 12.35
C LEU A 116 -8.02 -3.04 11.37
N LEU A 117 -7.56 -4.12 10.75
CA LEU A 117 -8.38 -4.93 9.84
C LEU A 117 -9.60 -5.51 10.55
N ASP A 118 -9.42 -6.00 11.78
CA ASP A 118 -10.53 -6.51 12.58
C ASP A 118 -11.56 -5.40 12.87
N ALA A 119 -11.09 -4.21 13.21
CA ALA A 119 -11.95 -3.06 13.46
C ALA A 119 -12.73 -2.62 12.19
N LEU A 120 -12.14 -2.81 11.01
CA LEU A 120 -12.79 -2.50 9.74
C LEU A 120 -13.71 -3.62 9.23
N GLY A 121 -13.68 -4.79 9.85
CA GLY A 121 -14.46 -5.93 9.40
C GLY A 121 -13.93 -6.59 8.14
N THR A 122 -12.65 -6.42 7.86
CA THR A 122 -12.00 -6.92 6.64
C THR A 122 -11.28 -8.24 6.88
#